data_437dfa86dc015f822ac61a04c05c5dc2
#
_entry.id   437dfa86dc015f822ac61a04c05c5dc2
#
_cell.length_a   1.000
_cell.length_b   1.000
_cell.length_c   1.000
_cell.angle_alpha   90.00
_cell.angle_beta   90.00
_cell.angle_gamma   90.00
#
_symmetry.space_group_name_H-M   'P 1'
#
loop_
_entity.id
_entity.type
_entity.pdbx_description
1 polymer ?
#
loop_
_entity_poly.entity_id
_entity_poly.type
_entity_poly.pdbx_seq_one_letter_code
_entity_poly.pdbx_strand_id
1 'polypeptide(L)'
;MLFGQEHVRRYLKTDGAEGHDWQGTTVLILTTTGRRSGEERSTPLIYGPHGDDYVVVASKGGAAADPAWYLNLSAEPEVTVQVRGDRFKAHARTASSDAGR
;
A
#
# COMPACT_ATOMS: atom_id res chain seq x y z
N MET A 1 3.54 -6.38 18.34
CA MET A 1 3.72 -5.45 17.24
C MET A 1 3.48 -6.16 15.92
N LEU A 2 2.79 -5.50 15.01
CA LEU A 2 2.39 -6.13 13.76
C LEU A 2 3.35 -5.82 12.63
N PHE A 3 3.71 -6.84 11.85
CA PHE A 3 4.56 -6.69 10.69
C PHE A 3 4.11 -7.61 9.58
N GLY A 4 4.31 -7.20 8.35
CA GLY A 4 4.12 -8.05 7.18
C GLY A 4 2.73 -8.64 7.07
N GLN A 5 2.65 -9.95 6.82
CA GLN A 5 1.36 -10.60 6.60
C GLN A 5 0.51 -10.69 7.86
N GLU A 6 1.13 -10.70 9.03
CA GLU A 6 0.35 -10.65 10.27
C GLU A 6 -0.36 -9.31 10.39
N HIS A 7 0.30 -8.22 10.01
CA HIS A 7 -0.30 -6.90 10.01
C HIS A 7 -1.50 -6.86 9.06
N VAL A 8 -1.33 -7.40 7.86
CA VAL A 8 -2.40 -7.46 6.87
C VAL A 8 -3.59 -8.24 7.43
N ARG A 9 -3.33 -9.41 7.99
CA ARG A 9 -4.39 -10.27 8.49
C ARG A 9 -5.20 -9.62 9.61
N ARG A 10 -4.52 -8.99 10.56
CA ARG A 10 -5.20 -8.30 11.67
C ARG A 10 -5.98 -7.10 11.19
N TYR A 11 -5.41 -6.38 10.23
CA TYR A 11 -6.05 -5.21 9.66
C TYR A 11 -7.36 -5.62 8.96
N LEU A 12 -7.30 -6.63 8.10
CA LEU A 12 -8.47 -7.06 7.36
C LEU A 12 -9.53 -7.68 8.27
N LYS A 13 -9.12 -8.43 9.27
CA LYS A 13 -10.04 -9.08 10.18
C LYS A 13 -10.81 -8.07 11.03
N THR A 14 -10.21 -6.94 11.35
CA THR A 14 -10.80 -5.96 12.25
C THR A 14 -11.21 -4.67 11.56
N ASP A 15 -11.18 -4.64 10.23
CA ASP A 15 -11.49 -3.45 9.42
C ASP A 15 -10.66 -2.25 9.89
N GLY A 16 -9.39 -2.51 10.16
CA GLY A 16 -8.45 -1.48 10.54
C GLY A 16 -8.43 -1.12 12.02
N ALA A 17 -9.32 -1.72 12.83
CA ALA A 17 -9.28 -1.45 14.26
C ALA A 17 -7.93 -1.84 14.84
N GLU A 18 -7.35 -2.94 14.31
CA GLU A 18 -6.00 -3.30 14.64
C GLU A 18 -5.17 -3.09 13.38
N GLY A 19 -4.18 -2.28 13.44
CA GLY A 19 -3.23 -2.10 12.35
C GLY A 19 -3.27 -0.78 11.62
N HIS A 20 -4.39 -0.04 11.68
CA HIS A 20 -4.45 1.26 11.00
C HIS A 20 -3.52 2.27 11.69
N ASP A 21 -3.61 2.36 13.01
CA ASP A 21 -2.72 3.23 13.75
C ASP A 21 -1.52 2.38 14.20
N TRP A 22 -0.35 2.73 13.72
CA TRP A 22 0.82 1.90 13.94
C TRP A 22 2.04 2.78 14.18
N GLN A 23 2.58 2.71 15.38
CA GLN A 23 3.78 3.46 15.76
C GLN A 23 3.67 4.96 15.44
N GLY A 24 2.51 5.55 15.73
CA GLY A 24 2.33 6.98 15.51
C GLY A 24 2.02 7.38 14.08
N THR A 25 1.84 6.42 13.19
CA THR A 25 1.51 6.69 11.80
C THR A 25 0.21 6.00 11.43
N THR A 26 -0.23 6.21 10.19
CA THR A 26 -1.45 5.57 9.69
C THR A 26 -1.08 4.62 8.55
N VAL A 27 -1.77 3.49 8.49
CA VAL A 27 -1.45 2.41 7.55
C VAL A 27 -2.69 2.04 6.75
N LEU A 28 -2.50 1.79 5.47
CA LEU A 28 -3.53 1.20 4.61
C LEU A 28 -3.06 -0.16 4.13
N ILE A 29 -3.99 -0.95 3.61
CA ILE A 29 -3.64 -2.21 2.96
C ILE A 29 -3.75 -2.00 1.45
N LEU A 30 -2.66 -2.23 0.76
CA LEU A 30 -2.62 -2.15 -0.70
C LEU A 30 -2.60 -3.56 -1.27
N THR A 31 -3.54 -3.86 -2.13
CA THR A 31 -3.59 -5.16 -2.81
C THR A 31 -3.28 -4.94 -4.28
N THR A 32 -2.21 -5.56 -4.75
CA THR A 32 -1.76 -5.47 -6.13
C THR A 32 -1.86 -6.82 -6.79
N THR A 33 -1.85 -6.82 -8.14
CA THR A 33 -1.83 -8.06 -8.91
C THR A 33 -0.38 -8.42 -9.19
N GLY A 34 0.02 -9.61 -8.83
CA GLY A 34 1.39 -10.06 -9.07
C GLY A 34 1.71 -10.06 -10.55
N ARG A 35 2.77 -9.39 -10.93
CA ARG A 35 3.12 -9.19 -12.34
C ARG A 35 3.53 -10.48 -13.06
N ARG A 36 3.86 -11.50 -12.30
CA ARG A 36 4.26 -12.78 -12.88
C ARG A 36 3.20 -13.85 -12.71
N SER A 37 2.59 -13.92 -11.52
CA SER A 37 1.65 -14.98 -11.23
C SER A 37 0.20 -14.60 -11.48
N GLY A 38 -0.11 -13.31 -11.51
CA GLY A 38 -1.49 -12.85 -11.59
C GLY A 38 -2.24 -12.96 -10.27
N GLU A 39 -1.57 -13.40 -9.20
CA GLU A 39 -2.20 -13.55 -7.90
C GLU A 39 -2.20 -12.23 -7.14
N GLU A 40 -3.21 -12.03 -6.34
CA GLU A 40 -3.28 -10.83 -5.52
C GLU A 40 -2.29 -10.90 -4.37
N ARG A 41 -1.66 -9.77 -4.11
CA ARG A 41 -0.69 -9.63 -3.01
C ARG A 41 -1.07 -8.41 -2.20
N SER A 42 -1.23 -8.58 -0.90
CA SER A 42 -1.60 -7.49 -0.01
C SER A 42 -0.44 -7.11 0.88
N THR A 43 -0.28 -5.80 1.10
CA THR A 43 0.85 -5.28 1.85
C THR A 43 0.40 -4.09 2.69
N PRO A 44 0.87 -3.96 3.94
CA PRO A 44 0.55 -2.79 4.73
C PRO A 44 1.54 -1.67 4.40
N LEU A 45 1.03 -0.46 4.18
CA LEU A 45 1.88 0.67 3.83
C LEU A 45 1.48 1.88 4.64
N ILE A 46 2.46 2.64 5.09
CA ILE A 46 2.23 3.93 5.71
C ILE A 46 1.80 4.90 4.61
N TYR A 47 0.74 5.64 4.86
CA TYR A 47 0.22 6.56 3.85
C TYR A 47 0.03 7.96 4.42
N GLY A 48 -0.01 8.95 3.51
CA GLY A 48 -0.40 10.30 3.82
C GLY A 48 -1.54 10.73 2.92
N PRO A 49 -2.44 11.57 3.39
CA PRO A 49 -3.50 12.07 2.53
C PRO A 49 -2.97 13.16 1.59
N HIS A 50 -3.56 13.26 0.42
CA HIS A 50 -3.21 14.29 -0.55
C HIS A 50 -4.48 14.62 -1.34
N GLY A 51 -5.25 15.61 -0.87
CA GLY A 51 -6.56 15.90 -1.45
C GLY A 51 -7.47 14.71 -1.25
N ASP A 52 -8.01 14.19 -2.34
CA ASP A 52 -8.84 13.00 -2.29
C ASP A 52 -8.05 11.72 -2.51
N ASP A 53 -6.72 11.84 -2.63
CA ASP A 53 -5.85 10.72 -2.91
C ASP A 53 -5.07 10.28 -1.68
N TYR A 54 -4.45 9.11 -1.78
CA TYR A 54 -3.55 8.61 -0.76
C TYR A 54 -2.16 8.48 -1.36
N VAL A 55 -1.14 8.89 -0.62
CA VAL A 55 0.24 8.83 -1.09
C VAL A 55 1.02 7.83 -0.26
N VAL A 56 1.70 6.92 -0.93
CA VAL A 56 2.60 5.98 -0.28
C VAL A 56 3.98 6.11 -0.92
N VAL A 57 5.01 5.77 -0.18
CA VAL A 57 6.37 5.91 -0.67
C VAL A 57 6.95 4.54 -0.99
N ALA A 58 7.41 4.38 -2.22
CA ALA A 58 8.01 3.13 -2.67
C ALA A 58 9.48 3.08 -2.28
N SER A 59 9.72 2.85 -1.00
CA SER A 59 11.07 2.84 -0.48
C SER A 59 11.24 1.62 0.41
N LYS A 60 12.40 1.01 0.34
CA LYS A 60 12.73 -0.10 1.21
C LYS A 60 13.86 0.34 2.14
N GLY A 61 13.63 1.45 2.85
CA GLY A 61 14.63 1.93 3.80
C GLY A 61 15.93 2.34 3.14
N GLY A 62 15.85 2.88 1.93
CA GLY A 62 17.04 3.30 1.22
C GLY A 62 17.66 2.23 0.34
N ALA A 63 17.03 1.07 0.22
CA ALA A 63 17.54 0.02 -0.66
C ALA A 63 17.48 0.47 -2.11
N ALA A 64 18.39 -0.04 -2.92
CA ALA A 64 18.47 0.33 -4.33
C ALA A 64 17.32 -0.23 -5.15
N ALA A 65 16.77 -1.36 -4.75
CA ALA A 65 15.70 -1.99 -5.51
C ALA A 65 14.33 -1.54 -5.04
N ASP A 66 13.40 -1.40 -5.96
CA ASP A 66 12.03 -1.07 -5.61
C ASP A 66 11.35 -2.26 -4.95
N PRO A 67 10.38 -2.02 -4.06
CA PRO A 67 9.66 -3.14 -3.46
C PRO A 67 8.77 -3.82 -4.48
N ALA A 68 8.46 -5.10 -4.22
CA ALA A 68 7.67 -5.90 -5.15
C ALA A 68 6.30 -5.28 -5.43
N TRP A 69 5.65 -4.68 -4.41
CA TRP A 69 4.34 -4.09 -4.63
C TRP A 69 4.40 -2.93 -5.64
N TYR A 70 5.49 -2.19 -5.63
CA TYR A 70 5.65 -1.09 -6.58
C TYR A 70 5.83 -1.61 -7.99
N LEU A 71 6.61 -2.68 -8.15
CA LEU A 71 6.79 -3.30 -9.45
C LEU A 71 5.48 -3.89 -9.96
N ASN A 72 4.69 -4.47 -9.06
CA ASN A 72 3.39 -5.03 -9.44
C ASN A 72 2.43 -3.94 -9.92
N LEU A 73 2.32 -2.83 -9.20
CA LEU A 73 1.40 -1.79 -9.61
C LEU A 73 1.88 -1.03 -10.85
N SER A 74 3.18 -1.06 -11.11
CA SER A 74 3.71 -0.45 -12.34
C SER A 74 3.31 -1.29 -13.55
N ALA A 75 3.23 -2.61 -13.39
CA ALA A 75 2.82 -3.50 -14.46
C ALA A 75 1.29 -3.55 -14.60
N GLU A 76 0.58 -3.50 -13.47
CA GLU A 76 -0.88 -3.53 -13.46
C GLU A 76 -1.37 -2.47 -12.48
N PRO A 77 -1.71 -1.28 -12.95
CA PRO A 77 -2.03 -0.16 -12.06
C PRO A 77 -3.39 -0.21 -11.37
N GLU A 78 -4.25 -1.15 -11.76
CA GLU A 78 -5.52 -1.32 -11.05
C GLU A 78 -5.25 -2.03 -9.74
N VAL A 79 -5.53 -1.37 -8.62
CA VAL A 79 -5.23 -1.91 -7.31
C VAL A 79 -6.47 -1.80 -6.41
N THR A 80 -6.43 -2.49 -5.29
CA THR A 80 -7.46 -2.35 -4.27
C THR A 80 -6.80 -1.75 -3.03
N VAL A 81 -7.49 -0.80 -2.42
CA VAL A 81 -6.99 -0.11 -1.24
C VAL A 81 -8.01 -0.28 -0.12
N GLN A 82 -7.53 -0.55 1.07
CA GLN A 82 -8.41 -0.55 2.23
C GLN A 82 -7.85 0.39 3.29
N VAL A 83 -8.68 1.35 3.69
CA VAL A 83 -8.35 2.30 4.74
C VAL A 83 -9.40 2.10 5.81
N ARG A 84 -9.01 1.51 6.95
CA ARG A 84 -9.92 1.09 8.00
C ARG A 84 -10.95 0.11 7.39
N GLY A 85 -12.23 0.42 7.46
CA GLY A 85 -13.26 -0.41 6.88
C GLY A 85 -13.63 -0.09 5.45
N ASP A 86 -13.04 0.96 4.88
CA ASP A 86 -13.36 1.36 3.51
C ASP A 86 -12.46 0.64 2.53
N ARG A 87 -13.04 -0.16 1.67
CA ARG A 87 -12.31 -0.92 0.66
C ARG A 87 -12.79 -0.49 -0.72
N PHE A 88 -11.87 -0.10 -1.59
CA PHE A 88 -12.22 0.43 -2.90
C PHE A 88 -11.11 0.14 -3.91
N LYS A 89 -11.49 0.17 -5.19
CA LYS A 89 -10.53 0.03 -6.26
C LYS A 89 -9.97 1.40 -6.62
N ALA A 90 -8.71 1.41 -7.01
CA ALA A 90 -8.03 2.65 -7.35
C ALA A 90 -7.10 2.42 -8.52
N HIS A 91 -6.73 3.49 -9.18
CA HIS A 91 -5.75 3.46 -10.24
C HIS A 91 -4.47 4.08 -9.71
N ALA A 92 -3.43 3.28 -9.62
CA ALA A 92 -2.16 3.73 -9.08
C ALA A 92 -1.35 4.45 -10.15
N ARG A 93 -0.62 5.46 -9.72
CA ARG A 93 0.32 6.12 -10.61
C ARG A 93 1.50 6.60 -9.81
N THR A 94 2.63 6.71 -10.47
CA THR A 94 3.84 7.21 -9.85
C THR A 94 3.86 8.73 -9.96
N ALA A 95 3.96 9.40 -8.82
CA ALA A 95 4.13 10.84 -8.82
C ALA A 95 5.56 11.14 -9.22
N SER A 96 5.73 12.04 -10.14
CA SER A 96 7.06 12.41 -10.58
C SER A 96 7.74 13.27 -9.52
N SER A 97 8.86 12.78 -9.06
CA SER A 97 9.56 13.53 -8.05
C SER A 97 10.32 14.67 -8.58
N ASP A 98 10.44 14.72 -9.85
CA ASP A 98 11.13 15.75 -10.36
C ASP A 98 10.35 16.72 -10.66
N ALA A 99 9.56 16.33 -10.56
CA ALA A 99 8.81 17.22 -10.76
C ALA A 99 8.62 17.77 -9.63
N GLY A 100 8.96 17.59 -9.75
CA GLY A 100 8.77 17.75 -9.08
C GLY A 100 9.41 17.92 -8.83
N ARG A 101 9.66 17.80 -8.94
CA ARG A 101 10.16 17.88 -8.80
C ARG A 101 10.03 18.40 -8.95
#